data_a5845dc6e556676963e448e9e1638054
#
_entry.id   a5845dc6e556676963e448e9e1638054
#
_cell.length_a   1.000
_cell.length_b   1.000
_cell.length_c   1.000
_cell.angle_alpha   90.00
_cell.angle_beta   90.00
_cell.angle_gamma   90.00
#
_symmetry.space_group_name_H-M   'P 1'
#
loop_
_entity.id
_entity.type
_entity.pdbx_description
1 polymer ?
#
loop_
_entity_poly.entity_id
_entity_poly.type
_entity_poly.pdbx_seq_one_letter_code
_entity_poly.pdbx_strand_id
1 'polypeptide(L)'
;MSDRNAELAAAIEAVRAASRVCIAVQRKLVSAETLEKRDKSPVTVADFASQAIVCRKLAEALPGDEVVGEEDAAELRDSAQEGLAAAVADRVAEEVGGAELAQVLDWIDLGGADAAGDRYWTLDPIDGTKGFLRGQQYAVALGWIENGEVVLGVLGCPNLSGRGGTGALF
;
A
#
# COMPACT_ATOMS: atom_id res chain seq x y z
N MET A 1 24.41 -0.04 -15.33
CA MET A 1 24.17 -0.23 -13.89
C MET A 1 23.06 0.74 -13.54
N SER A 2 21.87 0.24 -13.23
CA SER A 2 20.79 1.08 -12.68
C SER A 2 21.31 1.74 -11.42
N ASP A 3 20.95 3.01 -11.22
CA ASP A 3 21.31 3.72 -9.98
C ASP A 3 20.37 3.22 -8.87
N ARG A 4 20.75 2.17 -8.16
CA ARG A 4 19.97 1.58 -7.05
C ARG A 4 19.64 2.59 -5.97
N ASN A 5 20.30 3.74 -5.94
CA ASN A 5 19.96 4.81 -5.01
C ASN A 5 18.63 5.49 -5.36
N ALA A 6 18.34 5.63 -6.66
CA ALA A 6 17.04 6.18 -7.11
C ALA A 6 15.90 5.20 -6.80
N GLU A 7 16.11 3.91 -7.09
CA GLU A 7 15.14 2.84 -6.77
C GLU A 7 14.88 2.76 -5.26
N LEU A 8 15.93 2.77 -4.44
CA LEU A 8 15.82 2.77 -2.99
C LEU A 8 15.10 4.01 -2.46
N ALA A 9 15.42 5.20 -2.96
CA ALA A 9 14.77 6.44 -2.53
C ALA A 9 13.28 6.44 -2.89
N ALA A 10 12.92 6.01 -4.10
CA ALA A 10 11.53 5.89 -4.54
C ALA A 10 10.75 4.89 -3.67
N ALA A 11 11.33 3.72 -3.40
CA ALA A 11 10.72 2.70 -2.55
C ALA A 11 10.49 3.18 -1.13
N ILE A 12 11.47 3.86 -0.51
CA ILE A 12 11.35 4.44 0.83
C ILE A 12 10.20 5.45 0.88
N GLU A 13 10.11 6.36 -0.08
CA GLU A 13 9.04 7.37 -0.11
C GLU A 13 7.66 6.75 -0.36
N ALA A 14 7.58 5.74 -1.23
CA ALA A 14 6.35 5.01 -1.49
C ALA A 14 5.84 4.29 -0.23
N VAL A 15 6.70 3.51 0.42
CA VAL A 15 6.35 2.76 1.65
C VAL A 15 6.02 3.68 2.82
N ARG A 16 6.71 4.82 2.96
CA ARG A 16 6.38 5.83 3.98
C ARG A 16 5.00 6.43 3.77
N ALA A 17 4.66 6.80 2.53
CA ALA A 17 3.35 7.36 2.21
C ALA A 17 2.23 6.35 2.45
N ALA A 18 2.39 5.11 1.99
CA ALA A 18 1.45 4.02 2.25
C ALA A 18 1.29 3.72 3.75
N SER A 19 2.39 3.72 4.50
CA SER A 19 2.35 3.54 5.96
C SER A 19 1.51 4.60 6.67
N ARG A 20 1.57 5.88 6.23
CA ARG A 20 0.73 6.94 6.79
C ARG A 20 -0.75 6.69 6.56
N VAL A 21 -1.12 6.23 5.37
CA VAL A 21 -2.50 5.84 5.03
C VAL A 21 -2.98 4.70 5.92
N CYS A 22 -2.17 3.64 6.05
CA CYS A 22 -2.48 2.50 6.90
C CYS A 22 -2.67 2.90 8.38
N ILE A 23 -1.79 3.76 8.92
CA ILE A 23 -1.91 4.31 10.28
C ILE A 23 -3.22 5.09 10.44
N ALA A 24 -3.58 5.93 9.47
CA ALA A 24 -4.79 6.74 9.53
C ALA A 24 -6.07 5.87 9.55
N VAL A 25 -6.10 4.80 8.74
CA VAL A 25 -7.19 3.83 8.74
C VAL A 25 -7.24 3.05 10.05
N GLN A 26 -6.10 2.51 10.51
CA GLN A 26 -6.03 1.71 11.73
C GLN A 26 -6.47 2.49 12.97
N ARG A 27 -6.09 3.78 13.08
CA ARG A 27 -6.52 4.63 14.21
C ARG A 27 -8.03 4.77 14.31
N LYS A 28 -8.76 4.74 13.20
CA LYS A 28 -10.24 4.77 13.19
C LYS A 28 -10.86 3.45 13.66
N LEU A 29 -10.14 2.32 13.48
CA LEU A 29 -10.57 1.00 13.95
C LEU A 29 -10.51 0.85 15.46
N VAL A 30 -9.55 1.49 16.13
CA VAL A 30 -9.28 1.33 17.57
C VAL A 30 -10.24 2.17 18.43
N SER A 31 -11.12 2.99 17.85
CA SER A 31 -12.21 3.61 18.61
C SER A 31 -13.20 2.52 19.06
N ALA A 32 -13.51 2.49 20.36
CA ALA A 32 -14.19 1.40 21.08
C ALA A 32 -15.54 0.90 20.51
N GLU A 33 -16.18 1.64 19.60
CA GLU A 33 -17.43 1.27 18.93
C GLU A 33 -17.25 0.30 17.77
N THR A 34 -16.04 0.17 17.22
CA THR A 34 -15.76 -0.66 16.02
C THR A 34 -15.37 -2.09 16.39
N LEU A 35 -15.00 -2.37 17.65
CA LEU A 35 -14.63 -3.69 18.12
C LEU A 35 -15.79 -4.69 18.18
N GLU A 36 -17.04 -4.22 18.25
CA GLU A 36 -18.22 -5.09 18.31
C GLU A 36 -18.72 -5.54 16.93
N LYS A 37 -18.41 -4.82 15.87
CA LYS A 37 -18.72 -5.23 14.50
C LYS A 37 -17.45 -5.79 13.85
N ARG A 38 -17.43 -7.09 13.61
CA ARG A 38 -16.40 -7.77 12.80
C ARG A 38 -16.47 -7.33 11.33
N ASP A 39 -16.34 -6.03 11.10
CA ASP A 39 -16.30 -5.47 9.74
C ASP A 39 -14.88 -5.55 9.21
N LYS A 40 -14.68 -6.30 8.12
CA LYS A 40 -13.39 -6.40 7.42
C LYS A 40 -13.12 -5.17 6.53
N SER A 41 -14.13 -4.35 6.31
CA SER A 41 -14.09 -3.17 5.45
C SER A 41 -12.90 -2.23 5.69
N PRO A 42 -12.46 -1.93 6.93
CA PRO A 42 -11.32 -1.05 7.13
C PRO A 42 -9.97 -1.61 6.69
N VAL A 43 -9.71 -2.92 6.86
CA VAL A 43 -8.46 -3.50 6.34
C VAL A 43 -8.47 -3.45 4.83
N THR A 44 -9.58 -3.79 4.19
CA THR A 44 -9.75 -3.73 2.74
C THR A 44 -9.51 -2.31 2.22
N VAL A 45 -10.05 -1.27 2.89
CA VAL A 45 -9.76 0.13 2.54
C VAL A 45 -8.27 0.43 2.61
N ALA A 46 -7.58 -0.07 3.64
CA ALA A 46 -6.15 0.17 3.81
C ALA A 46 -5.30 -0.56 2.76
N ASP A 47 -5.66 -1.80 2.38
CA ASP A 47 -4.98 -2.57 1.34
C ASP A 47 -5.04 -1.85 -0.01
N PHE A 48 -6.23 -1.51 -0.50
CA PHE A 48 -6.41 -0.79 -1.75
C PHE A 48 -5.73 0.59 -1.74
N ALA A 49 -5.89 1.36 -0.66
CA ALA A 49 -5.29 2.68 -0.57
C ALA A 49 -3.76 2.62 -0.50
N SER A 50 -3.20 1.65 0.23
CA SER A 50 -1.75 1.38 0.28
C SER A 50 -1.20 1.06 -1.11
N GLN A 51 -1.85 0.14 -1.84
CA GLN A 51 -1.43 -0.21 -3.20
C GLN A 51 -1.49 1.00 -4.14
N ALA A 52 -2.60 1.75 -4.15
CA ALA A 52 -2.73 2.94 -4.98
C ALA A 52 -1.58 3.93 -4.77
N ILE A 53 -1.24 4.21 -3.50
CA ILE A 53 -0.17 5.14 -3.13
C ILE A 53 1.19 4.64 -3.57
N VAL A 54 1.52 3.36 -3.32
CA VAL A 54 2.81 2.78 -3.72
C VAL A 54 2.95 2.80 -5.24
N CYS A 55 1.95 2.31 -5.96
CA CYS A 55 1.98 2.24 -7.43
C CYS A 55 2.12 3.64 -8.05
N ARG A 56 1.35 4.62 -7.56
CA ARG A 56 1.46 6.01 -8.00
C ARG A 56 2.88 6.55 -7.81
N LYS A 57 3.45 6.39 -6.61
CA LYS A 57 4.78 6.90 -6.26
C LYS A 57 5.88 6.27 -7.10
N LEU A 58 5.81 4.97 -7.34
CA LEU A 58 6.74 4.28 -8.21
C LEU A 58 6.61 4.75 -9.66
N ALA A 59 5.39 4.86 -10.19
CA ALA A 59 5.17 5.34 -11.56
C ALA A 59 5.65 6.78 -11.78
N GLU A 60 5.54 7.65 -10.77
CA GLU A 60 6.05 9.02 -10.84
C GLU A 60 7.59 9.08 -10.81
N ALA A 61 8.23 8.25 -9.98
CA ALA A 61 9.69 8.28 -9.79
C ALA A 61 10.46 7.41 -10.80
N LEU A 62 9.88 6.29 -11.21
CA LEU A 62 10.49 5.24 -12.05
C LEU A 62 9.50 4.85 -13.17
N PRO A 63 9.25 5.74 -14.14
CA PRO A 63 8.31 5.48 -15.22
C PRO A 63 8.73 4.26 -16.05
N GLY A 64 7.81 3.32 -16.22
CA GLY A 64 8.03 2.09 -16.98
C GLY A 64 8.41 0.87 -16.16
N ASP A 65 8.64 1.01 -14.86
CA ASP A 65 8.78 -0.14 -13.98
C ASP A 65 7.41 -0.81 -13.74
N GLU A 66 7.37 -2.13 -13.82
CA GLU A 66 6.18 -2.94 -13.55
C GLU A 66 6.00 -3.20 -12.06
N VAL A 67 4.76 -3.23 -11.60
CA VAL A 67 4.41 -3.56 -10.21
C VAL A 67 3.47 -4.76 -10.18
N VAL A 68 3.79 -5.75 -9.38
CA VAL A 68 2.94 -6.90 -9.05
C VAL A 68 2.39 -6.67 -7.65
N GLY A 69 1.16 -6.21 -7.57
CA GLY A 69 0.41 -5.98 -6.33
C GLY A 69 -0.53 -7.14 -6.02
N GLU A 70 -1.24 -7.03 -4.93
CA GLU A 70 -2.21 -8.03 -4.47
C GLU A 70 -3.64 -7.67 -4.87
N GLU A 71 -3.94 -6.35 -4.97
CA GLU A 71 -5.29 -5.84 -5.15
C GLU A 71 -5.63 -5.61 -6.63
N ASP A 72 -6.88 -5.90 -6.99
CA ASP A 72 -7.45 -5.68 -8.33
C ASP A 72 -8.57 -4.64 -8.25
N ALA A 73 -8.44 -3.52 -8.97
CA ALA A 73 -9.44 -2.46 -9.00
C ALA A 73 -10.79 -2.89 -9.63
N ALA A 74 -10.85 -4.02 -10.32
CA ALA A 74 -12.10 -4.57 -10.84
C ALA A 74 -13.14 -4.79 -9.72
N GLU A 75 -12.70 -5.19 -8.52
CA GLU A 75 -13.57 -5.33 -7.36
C GLU A 75 -14.25 -4.00 -7.00
N LEU A 76 -13.50 -2.90 -7.01
CA LEU A 76 -14.01 -1.56 -6.67
C LEU A 76 -14.89 -0.93 -7.76
N ARG A 77 -14.86 -1.48 -8.98
CA ARG A 77 -15.72 -1.04 -10.09
C ARG A 77 -17.12 -1.67 -10.05
N ASP A 78 -17.32 -2.70 -9.22
CA ASP A 78 -18.64 -3.27 -9.00
C ASP A 78 -19.53 -2.26 -8.25
N SER A 79 -20.74 -2.03 -8.76
CA SER A 79 -21.72 -1.12 -8.14
C SER A 79 -22.10 -1.53 -6.71
N ALA A 80 -21.97 -2.80 -6.36
CA ALA A 80 -22.17 -3.29 -5.00
C ALA A 80 -21.09 -2.79 -4.02
N GLN A 81 -19.95 -2.32 -4.53
CA GLN A 81 -18.78 -1.85 -3.76
C GLN A 81 -18.60 -0.32 -3.80
N GLU A 82 -19.61 0.44 -4.25
CA GLU A 82 -19.53 1.90 -4.37
C GLU A 82 -19.10 2.59 -3.06
N GLY A 83 -19.60 2.12 -1.93
CA GLY A 83 -19.23 2.64 -0.61
C GLY A 83 -17.75 2.35 -0.25
N LEU A 84 -17.25 1.17 -0.59
CA LEU A 84 -15.85 0.81 -0.41
C LEU A 84 -14.95 1.64 -1.32
N ALA A 85 -15.31 1.75 -2.60
CA ALA A 85 -14.57 2.53 -3.58
C ALA A 85 -14.46 4.01 -3.16
N ALA A 86 -15.54 4.61 -2.68
CA ALA A 86 -15.54 5.97 -2.16
C ALA A 86 -14.62 6.11 -0.93
N ALA A 87 -14.68 5.17 0.02
CA ALA A 87 -13.82 5.19 1.20
C ALA A 87 -12.33 5.06 0.86
N VAL A 88 -11.98 4.24 -0.13
CA VAL A 88 -10.60 4.12 -0.65
C VAL A 88 -10.16 5.44 -1.29
N ALA A 89 -10.99 6.02 -2.17
CA ALA A 89 -10.69 7.28 -2.84
C ALA A 89 -10.47 8.43 -1.84
N ASP A 90 -11.31 8.54 -0.82
CA ASP A 90 -11.18 9.54 0.23
C ASP A 90 -9.85 9.41 0.99
N ARG A 91 -9.44 8.18 1.33
CA ARG A 91 -8.17 7.94 2.03
C ARG A 91 -6.95 8.31 1.18
N VAL A 92 -6.97 7.92 -0.10
CA VAL A 92 -5.92 8.28 -1.04
C VAL A 92 -5.87 9.79 -1.24
N ALA A 93 -7.02 10.43 -1.47
CA ALA A 93 -7.11 11.88 -1.68
C ALA A 93 -6.57 12.68 -0.49
N GLU A 94 -6.82 12.24 0.75
CA GLU A 94 -6.27 12.88 1.96
C GLU A 94 -4.73 12.84 1.98
N GLU A 95 -4.12 11.73 1.56
CA GLU A 95 -2.66 11.59 1.56
C GLU A 95 -1.99 12.39 0.42
N VAL A 96 -2.61 12.44 -0.75
CA VAL A 96 -1.99 13.04 -1.95
C VAL A 96 -2.42 14.50 -2.21
N GLY A 97 -3.31 15.05 -1.38
CA GLY A 97 -3.80 16.42 -1.53
C GLY A 97 -4.89 16.57 -2.60
N GLY A 98 -5.64 15.51 -2.87
CA GLY A 98 -6.75 15.45 -3.82
C GLY A 98 -6.55 14.40 -4.91
N ALA A 99 -7.59 13.61 -5.17
CA ALA A 99 -7.65 12.65 -6.26
C ALA A 99 -9.12 12.28 -6.54
N GLU A 100 -9.44 12.08 -7.81
CA GLU A 100 -10.74 11.55 -8.22
C GLU A 100 -10.73 10.02 -8.16
N LEU A 101 -11.90 9.39 -7.92
CA LEU A 101 -12.02 7.93 -7.85
C LEU A 101 -11.40 7.23 -9.08
N ALA A 102 -11.64 7.74 -10.28
CA ALA A 102 -11.09 7.15 -11.50
C ALA A 102 -9.55 7.10 -11.49
N GLN A 103 -8.90 8.16 -11.01
CA GLN A 103 -7.43 8.20 -10.89
C GLN A 103 -6.93 7.18 -9.86
N VAL A 104 -7.65 7.02 -8.74
CA VAL A 104 -7.29 6.05 -7.70
C VAL A 104 -7.39 4.62 -8.23
N LEU A 105 -8.45 4.30 -8.97
CA LEU A 105 -8.61 3.00 -9.61
C LEU A 105 -7.49 2.73 -10.64
N ASP A 106 -7.14 3.73 -11.45
CA ASP A 106 -6.02 3.62 -12.39
C ASP A 106 -4.68 3.36 -11.68
N TRP A 107 -4.45 3.99 -10.51
CA TRP A 107 -3.23 3.73 -9.71
C TRP A 107 -3.21 2.33 -9.11
N ILE A 108 -4.35 1.79 -8.68
CA ILE A 108 -4.45 0.39 -8.22
C ILE A 108 -4.11 -0.56 -9.38
N ASP A 109 -4.64 -0.30 -10.57
CA ASP A 109 -4.41 -1.13 -11.77
C ASP A 109 -2.93 -1.16 -12.21
N LEU A 110 -2.12 -0.16 -11.84
CA LEU A 110 -0.67 -0.21 -12.06
C LEU A 110 -0.01 -1.39 -11.33
N GLY A 111 -0.66 -1.93 -10.29
CA GLY A 111 -0.23 -3.15 -9.59
C GLY A 111 -0.62 -4.45 -10.30
N GLY A 112 -1.23 -4.39 -11.47
CA GLY A 112 -1.75 -5.55 -12.19
C GLY A 112 -0.75 -6.24 -13.12
N ALA A 113 0.58 -6.02 -12.98
CA ALA A 113 1.56 -6.73 -13.78
C ALA A 113 1.57 -8.24 -13.46
N ASP A 114 1.93 -9.06 -14.43
CA ASP A 114 1.91 -10.53 -14.35
C ASP A 114 3.27 -11.17 -13.98
N ALA A 115 4.27 -10.35 -13.64
CA ALA A 115 5.64 -10.79 -13.35
C ALA A 115 6.32 -11.56 -14.51
N ALA A 116 5.91 -11.29 -15.75
CA ALA A 116 6.49 -11.95 -16.92
C ALA A 116 7.88 -11.41 -17.31
N GLY A 117 8.26 -10.23 -16.80
CA GLY A 117 9.55 -9.61 -17.04
C GLY A 117 10.64 -10.09 -16.09
N ASP A 118 11.91 -9.83 -16.48
CA ASP A 118 13.06 -10.14 -15.62
C ASP A 118 13.22 -9.13 -14.46
N ARG A 119 12.47 -8.03 -14.49
CA ARG A 119 12.55 -6.93 -13.51
C ARG A 119 11.14 -6.39 -13.20
N TYR A 120 10.78 -6.37 -11.93
CA TYR A 120 9.50 -5.82 -11.45
C TYR A 120 9.54 -5.57 -9.95
N TRP A 121 8.63 -4.71 -9.47
CA TRP A 121 8.32 -4.54 -8.06
C TRP A 121 7.27 -5.56 -7.63
N THR A 122 7.42 -6.14 -6.45
CA THR A 122 6.36 -6.91 -5.78
C THR A 122 5.92 -6.19 -4.53
N LEU A 123 4.62 -6.11 -4.31
CA LEU A 123 4.00 -5.37 -3.22
C LEU A 123 2.99 -6.23 -2.47
N ASP A 124 3.20 -6.37 -1.16
CA ASP A 124 2.13 -6.72 -0.22
C ASP A 124 1.72 -5.44 0.54
N PRO A 125 0.50 -4.90 0.29
CA PRO A 125 0.07 -3.63 0.86
C PRO A 125 -0.08 -3.68 2.38
N ILE A 126 -0.50 -4.83 2.94
CA ILE A 126 -0.59 -5.09 4.40
C ILE A 126 -0.25 -6.54 4.71
N ASP A 127 1.04 -6.83 4.80
CA ASP A 127 1.50 -8.11 5.35
C ASP A 127 1.16 -8.18 6.85
N GLY A 128 0.40 -9.18 7.23
CA GLY A 128 -0.08 -9.34 8.60
C GLY A 128 -1.45 -8.70 8.87
N THR A 129 -2.42 -8.87 7.98
CA THR A 129 -3.82 -8.41 8.06
C THR A 129 -4.46 -8.62 9.44
N LYS A 130 -4.22 -9.78 10.06
CA LYS A 130 -4.73 -10.07 11.42
C LYS A 130 -4.12 -9.16 12.49
N GLY A 131 -2.85 -8.84 12.36
CA GLY A 131 -2.15 -7.88 13.22
C GLY A 131 -2.72 -6.47 13.04
N PHE A 132 -2.91 -6.05 11.79
CA PHE A 132 -3.53 -4.78 11.47
C PHE A 132 -4.89 -4.59 12.15
N LEU A 133 -5.80 -5.57 12.01
CA LEU A 133 -7.15 -5.54 12.61
C LEU A 133 -7.15 -5.50 14.14
N ARG A 134 -6.08 -5.98 14.77
CA ARG A 134 -5.93 -6.02 16.24
C ARG A 134 -5.12 -4.85 16.79
N GLY A 135 -4.71 -3.91 15.96
CA GLY A 135 -3.79 -2.85 16.36
C GLY A 135 -2.39 -3.35 16.73
N GLN A 136 -2.02 -4.54 16.22
CA GLN A 136 -0.72 -5.18 16.41
C GLN A 136 0.19 -4.95 15.21
N GLN A 137 1.27 -5.72 15.10
CA GLN A 137 2.25 -5.61 14.03
C GLN A 137 1.67 -5.99 12.67
N TYR A 138 2.06 -5.23 11.67
CA TYR A 138 1.89 -5.47 10.24
C TYR A 138 2.99 -4.73 9.49
N ALA A 139 3.14 -5.00 8.21
CA ALA A 139 4.09 -4.29 7.37
C ALA A 139 3.48 -3.93 6.01
N VAL A 140 3.92 -2.80 5.45
CA VAL A 140 3.87 -2.55 4.01
C VAL A 140 5.16 -3.09 3.44
N ALA A 141 5.11 -4.13 2.62
CA ALA A 141 6.28 -4.82 2.10
C ALA A 141 6.45 -4.58 0.60
N LEU A 142 7.57 -3.99 0.20
CA LEU A 142 7.91 -3.70 -1.19
C LEU A 142 9.26 -4.30 -1.53
N GLY A 143 9.32 -5.14 -2.56
CA GLY A 143 10.52 -5.79 -3.04
C GLY A 143 10.80 -5.49 -4.50
N TRP A 144 12.07 -5.30 -4.87
CA TRP A 144 12.53 -5.24 -6.24
C TRP A 144 13.14 -6.56 -6.66
N ILE A 145 12.61 -7.15 -7.71
CA ILE A 145 13.04 -8.43 -8.25
C ILE A 145 13.84 -8.20 -9.52
N GLU A 146 15.01 -8.83 -9.61
CA GLU A 146 15.79 -8.91 -10.84
C GLU A 146 16.20 -10.37 -11.10
N ASN A 147 15.87 -10.91 -12.27
CA ASN A 147 16.19 -12.29 -12.67
C ASN A 147 15.74 -13.33 -11.63
N GLY A 148 14.59 -13.12 -11.00
CA GLY A 148 14.02 -14.01 -10.01
C GLY A 148 14.61 -13.90 -8.60
N GLU A 149 15.49 -12.92 -8.35
CA GLU A 149 16.09 -12.67 -7.04
C GLU A 149 15.62 -11.32 -6.47
N VAL A 150 15.39 -11.27 -5.17
CA VAL A 150 15.13 -10.02 -4.46
C VAL A 150 16.44 -9.28 -4.29
N VAL A 151 16.60 -8.15 -4.98
CA VAL A 151 17.83 -7.34 -4.93
C VAL A 151 17.70 -6.10 -4.05
N LEU A 152 16.47 -5.70 -3.71
CA LEU A 152 16.16 -4.63 -2.79
C LEU A 152 14.82 -4.92 -2.11
N GLY A 153 14.71 -4.56 -0.84
CA GLY A 153 13.46 -4.65 -0.09
C GLY A 153 13.30 -3.50 0.88
N VAL A 154 12.07 -3.01 1.01
CA VAL A 154 11.71 -1.98 2.00
C VAL A 154 10.49 -2.45 2.78
N LEU A 155 10.59 -2.45 4.11
CA LEU A 155 9.50 -2.81 5.01
C LEU A 155 9.13 -1.59 5.87
N GLY A 156 7.91 -1.12 5.72
CA GLY A 156 7.32 -0.14 6.62
C GLY A 156 6.55 -0.86 7.73
N CYS A 157 7.04 -0.77 8.96
CA CYS A 157 6.45 -1.44 10.13
C CYS A 157 5.89 -0.39 11.12
N PRO A 158 4.68 0.15 10.90
CA PRO A 158 4.19 1.31 11.65
C PRO A 158 4.04 1.08 13.16
N ASN A 159 3.71 -0.14 13.58
CA ASN A 159 3.47 -0.47 14.98
C ASN A 159 4.69 -1.07 15.69
N LEU A 160 5.82 -1.21 14.99
CA LEU A 160 7.03 -1.75 15.61
C LEU A 160 7.67 -0.69 16.51
N SER A 161 7.77 -1.00 17.81
CA SER A 161 8.43 -0.13 18.77
C SER A 161 9.95 -0.27 18.63
N GLY A 162 10.65 0.85 18.47
CA GLY A 162 12.11 0.92 18.36
C GLY A 162 12.72 1.95 19.31
N ARG A 163 14.04 2.11 19.26
CA ARG A 163 14.77 3.07 20.11
C ARG A 163 14.35 4.54 19.88
N GLY A 164 13.71 4.85 18.78
CA GLY A 164 13.25 6.19 18.40
C GLY A 164 11.75 6.45 18.57
N GLY A 165 10.98 5.49 19.10
CA GLY A 165 9.53 5.59 19.23
C GLY A 165 8.78 4.44 18.51
N THR A 166 7.55 4.70 18.10
CA THR A 166 6.72 3.74 17.36
C THR A 166 6.84 3.97 15.86
N GLY A 167 7.02 2.90 15.12
CA GLY A 167 7.23 2.88 13.68
C GLY A 167 8.70 2.71 13.29
N ALA A 168 8.95 1.77 12.38
CA ALA A 168 10.27 1.48 11.85
C ALA A 168 10.19 1.28 10.33
N LEU A 169 11.29 1.60 9.66
CA LEU A 169 11.51 1.33 8.24
C LEU A 169 12.83 0.55 8.12
N PHE A 170 12.79 -0.52 7.35
CA PHE A 170 13.94 -1.38 7.07
C PHE A 170 14.19 -1.48 5.60
#